data_cc26528661a1ead7b8f72f5882091827
#
_entry.id   cc26528661a1ead7b8f72f5882091827
#
_cell.length_a   1.000
_cell.length_b   1.000
_cell.length_c   1.000
_cell.angle_alpha   90.00
_cell.angle_beta   90.00
_cell.angle_gamma   90.00
#
_symmetry.space_group_name_H-M   'P 1'
#
loop_
_entity.id
_entity.type
_entity.pdbx_description
1 polymer ?
#
loop_
_entity_poly.entity_id
_entity_poly.type
_entity_poly.pdbx_seq_one_letter_code
_entity_poly.pdbx_strand_id
1 'polypeptide(L)'
;IEPKDWMPEKYRKTLIRQISQHAHSEIVGMLPEANWITRAPSLQRKLNLLAKIQDEAGHGLYLYSATETLGVERDDTIDDLHDGKAKYSSIFNYPTLNWADIGAVGWLVDGAAIMNQVPLCRCSYGPYSRAMIRVCKEESFHQRQGFSIMVAMAKGTAEQKRMAQDAIDRWWW
;
A
#
# COMPACT_ATOMS: atom_id res chain seq x y z
N ILE A 1 -10.05 -20.86 9.25
CA ILE A 1 -8.81 -21.66 9.39
C ILE A 1 -7.82 -20.87 10.21
N GLU A 2 -7.34 -21.43 11.29
CA GLU A 2 -6.31 -20.86 12.16
C GLU A 2 -4.94 -21.54 11.91
N PRO A 3 -3.81 -20.99 12.41
CA PRO A 3 -2.47 -21.48 12.09
C PRO A 3 -2.22 -22.98 12.36
N LYS A 4 -2.90 -23.54 13.36
CA LYS A 4 -2.76 -24.97 13.73
C LYS A 4 -3.76 -25.88 13.04
N ASP A 5 -4.69 -25.33 12.28
CA ASP A 5 -5.69 -26.12 11.57
C ASP A 5 -5.08 -26.76 10.33
N TRP A 6 -5.60 -27.93 9.97
CA TRP A 6 -5.27 -28.54 8.71
C TRP A 6 -5.79 -27.69 7.52
N MET A 7 -4.97 -27.56 6.50
CA MET A 7 -5.35 -26.98 5.22
C MET A 7 -4.66 -27.71 4.05
N PRO A 8 -5.27 -27.72 2.85
CA PRO A 8 -4.63 -28.30 1.67
C PRO A 8 -3.32 -27.56 1.34
N GLU A 9 -2.28 -28.31 0.98
CA GLU A 9 -0.95 -27.73 0.68
C GLU A 9 -0.99 -26.70 -0.45
N LYS A 10 -1.81 -26.92 -1.49
CA LYS A 10 -2.00 -25.95 -2.57
C LYS A 10 -2.57 -24.63 -2.05
N TYR A 11 -3.47 -24.68 -1.07
CA TYR A 11 -4.05 -23.50 -0.45
C TYR A 11 -3.00 -22.76 0.40
N ARG A 12 -2.23 -23.48 1.22
CA ARG A 12 -1.12 -22.92 2.00
C ARG A 12 -0.14 -22.16 1.11
N LYS A 13 0.34 -22.78 0.02
CA LYS A 13 1.24 -22.15 -0.95
C LYS A 13 0.65 -20.89 -1.60
N THR A 14 -0.65 -20.92 -1.89
CA THR A 14 -1.34 -19.75 -2.45
C THR A 14 -1.41 -18.61 -1.46
N LEU A 15 -1.73 -18.89 -0.18
CA LEU A 15 -1.74 -17.89 0.88
C LEU A 15 -0.35 -17.27 1.07
N ILE A 16 0.69 -18.09 1.21
CA ILE A 16 2.07 -17.61 1.37
C ILE A 16 2.42 -16.64 0.23
N ARG A 17 2.23 -17.06 -1.01
CA ARG A 17 2.52 -16.21 -2.18
C ARG A 17 1.73 -14.91 -2.17
N GLN A 18 0.43 -14.96 -1.89
CA GLN A 18 -0.44 -13.79 -1.92
C GLN A 18 -0.11 -12.82 -0.80
N ILE A 19 0.07 -13.31 0.42
CA ILE A 19 0.34 -12.48 1.59
C ILE A 19 1.74 -11.87 1.49
N SER A 20 2.76 -12.65 1.09
CA SER A 20 4.13 -12.12 0.91
C SER A 20 4.17 -11.06 -0.19
N GLN A 21 3.54 -11.28 -1.35
CA GLN A 21 3.49 -10.30 -2.42
C GLN A 21 2.77 -9.01 -1.98
N HIS A 22 1.74 -9.12 -1.16
CA HIS A 22 1.05 -7.98 -0.56
C HIS A 22 1.98 -7.24 0.40
N ALA A 23 2.62 -7.94 1.35
CA ALA A 23 3.59 -7.35 2.26
C ALA A 23 4.71 -6.59 1.54
N HIS A 24 5.27 -7.19 0.49
CA HIS A 24 6.29 -6.53 -0.34
C HIS A 24 5.76 -5.27 -1.02
N SER A 25 4.49 -5.29 -1.46
CA SER A 25 3.87 -4.12 -2.09
C SER A 25 3.72 -2.95 -1.12
N GLU A 26 3.35 -3.22 0.13
CA GLU A 26 3.28 -2.20 1.19
C GLU A 26 4.66 -1.57 1.45
N ILE A 27 5.69 -2.42 1.63
CA ILE A 27 7.05 -1.94 1.92
C ILE A 27 7.65 -1.17 0.73
N VAL A 28 7.48 -1.65 -0.50
CA VAL A 28 8.01 -0.95 -1.69
C VAL A 28 7.17 0.29 -1.99
N GLY A 29 5.85 0.21 -1.82
CA GLY A 29 4.90 1.30 -2.10
C GLY A 29 5.13 2.55 -1.26
N MET A 30 5.60 2.41 -0.03
CA MET A 30 5.90 3.57 0.82
C MET A 30 7.10 4.41 0.33
N LEU A 31 8.04 3.81 -0.41
CA LEU A 31 9.31 4.47 -0.76
C LEU A 31 9.15 5.68 -1.69
N PRO A 32 8.38 5.64 -2.81
CA PRO A 32 8.14 6.79 -3.66
C PRO A 32 7.51 7.97 -2.91
N GLU A 33 6.64 7.70 -1.96
CA GLU A 33 5.96 8.72 -1.16
C GLU A 33 6.87 9.27 -0.05
N ALA A 34 7.68 8.43 0.59
CA ALA A 34 8.64 8.83 1.64
C ALA A 34 9.57 9.95 1.17
N ASN A 35 9.97 9.94 -0.10
CA ASN A 35 10.79 10.97 -0.71
C ASN A 35 10.14 12.37 -0.72
N TRP A 36 8.83 12.45 -0.47
CA TRP A 36 8.08 13.70 -0.45
C TRP A 36 7.82 14.28 0.94
N ILE A 37 8.16 13.59 2.02
CA ILE A 37 7.96 14.09 3.39
C ILE A 37 8.58 15.48 3.57
N THR A 38 9.84 15.66 3.16
CA THR A 38 10.54 16.94 3.30
C THR A 38 10.04 18.01 2.33
N ARG A 39 9.49 17.61 1.17
CA ARG A 39 9.03 18.48 0.09
C ARG A 39 7.54 18.81 0.12
N ALA A 40 6.77 18.17 1.00
CA ALA A 40 5.34 18.44 1.14
C ALA A 40 5.09 19.93 1.49
N PRO A 41 4.03 20.56 0.92
CA PRO A 41 3.91 22.02 0.88
C PRO A 41 3.54 22.68 2.21
N SER A 42 3.17 21.92 3.23
CA SER A 42 2.85 22.45 4.56
C SER A 42 3.19 21.46 5.65
N LEU A 43 3.34 21.92 6.88
CA LEU A 43 3.57 21.05 8.04
C LEU A 43 2.45 20.00 8.17
N GLN A 44 1.19 20.39 8.00
CA GLN A 44 0.07 19.45 8.05
C GLN A 44 0.20 18.36 6.99
N ARG A 45 0.60 18.70 5.75
CA ARG A 45 0.80 17.72 4.68
C ARG A 45 2.00 16.79 4.97
N LYS A 46 3.06 17.32 5.57
CA LYS A 46 4.21 16.51 6.02
C LYS A 46 3.80 15.47 7.07
N LEU A 47 3.05 15.91 8.08
CA LEU A 47 2.59 15.01 9.16
C LEU A 47 1.62 13.95 8.65
N ASN A 48 0.69 14.32 7.77
CA ASN A 48 -0.23 13.35 7.16
C ASN A 48 0.51 12.31 6.32
N LEU A 49 1.49 12.74 5.52
CA LEU A 49 2.28 11.83 4.70
C LEU A 49 3.17 10.93 5.57
N LEU A 50 3.77 11.46 6.63
CA LEU A 50 4.55 10.66 7.58
C LEU A 50 3.68 9.59 8.24
N ALA A 51 2.47 9.95 8.68
CA ALA A 51 1.53 8.99 9.26
C ALA A 51 1.18 7.88 8.27
N LYS A 52 0.86 8.23 7.01
CA LYS A 52 0.62 7.25 5.95
C LYS A 52 1.79 6.29 5.80
N ILE A 53 3.01 6.78 5.65
CA ILE A 53 4.20 5.95 5.45
C ILE A 53 4.44 5.01 6.63
N GLN A 54 4.17 5.46 7.86
CA GLN A 54 4.23 4.59 9.04
C GLN A 54 3.16 3.50 9.01
N ASP A 55 1.97 3.81 8.53
CA ASP A 55 0.89 2.82 8.36
C ASP A 55 1.30 1.77 7.31
N GLU A 56 1.82 2.16 6.14
CA GLU A 56 2.29 1.24 5.10
C GLU A 56 3.39 0.29 5.61
N ALA A 57 4.36 0.82 6.36
CA ALA A 57 5.37 -0.01 7.00
C ALA A 57 4.74 -0.99 8.02
N GLY A 58 3.75 -0.54 8.78
CA GLY A 58 2.98 -1.35 9.70
C GLY A 58 2.15 -2.44 9.01
N HIS A 59 1.54 -2.12 7.85
CA HIS A 59 0.81 -3.09 7.03
C HIS A 59 1.75 -4.22 6.57
N GLY A 60 2.93 -3.88 6.06
CA GLY A 60 3.95 -4.87 5.71
C GLY A 60 4.28 -5.79 6.88
N LEU A 61 4.50 -5.24 8.08
CA LEU A 61 4.79 -6.02 9.28
C LEU A 61 3.63 -6.96 9.68
N TYR A 62 2.38 -6.51 9.60
CA TYR A 62 1.23 -7.38 9.89
C TYR A 62 1.13 -8.54 8.92
N LEU A 63 1.40 -8.28 7.64
CA LEU A 63 1.33 -9.29 6.59
C LEU A 63 2.48 -10.29 6.70
N TYR A 64 3.70 -9.84 6.98
CA TYR A 64 4.82 -10.76 7.26
C TYR A 64 4.52 -11.62 8.50
N SER A 65 3.94 -11.03 9.55
CA SER A 65 3.52 -11.83 10.71
C SER A 65 2.46 -12.87 10.37
N ALA A 66 1.58 -12.59 9.40
CA ALA A 66 0.64 -13.59 8.91
C ALA A 66 1.33 -14.71 8.12
N THR A 67 2.38 -14.42 7.34
CA THR A 67 3.17 -15.47 6.64
C THR A 67 3.98 -16.32 7.61
N GLU A 68 4.52 -15.74 8.69
CA GLU A 68 5.22 -16.48 9.75
C GLU A 68 4.32 -17.57 10.34
N THR A 69 3.02 -17.30 10.50
CA THR A 69 2.07 -18.31 10.98
C THR A 69 1.82 -19.46 9.98
N LEU A 70 2.27 -19.32 8.74
CA LEU A 70 2.26 -20.35 7.70
C LEU A 70 3.59 -21.10 7.59
N GLY A 71 4.57 -20.77 8.44
CA GLY A 71 5.88 -21.42 8.49
C GLY A 71 6.91 -20.84 7.53
N VAL A 72 6.78 -19.54 7.18
CA VAL A 72 7.76 -18.82 6.37
C VAL A 72 8.43 -17.76 7.23
N GLU A 73 9.74 -17.81 7.34
CA GLU A 73 10.49 -16.83 8.14
C GLU A 73 10.46 -15.46 7.46
N ARG A 74 10.30 -14.41 8.28
CA ARG A 74 10.22 -13.02 7.81
C ARG A 74 11.50 -12.60 7.12
N ASP A 75 12.64 -12.89 7.73
CA ASP A 75 13.94 -12.46 7.23
C ASP A 75 14.22 -13.07 5.85
N ASP A 76 13.93 -14.37 5.66
CA ASP A 76 14.05 -15.01 4.34
C ASP A 76 13.17 -14.33 3.29
N THR A 77 11.97 -13.92 3.69
CA THR A 77 11.01 -13.25 2.81
C THR A 77 11.48 -11.84 2.41
N ILE A 78 12.10 -11.11 3.35
CA ILE A 78 12.69 -9.78 3.12
C ILE A 78 13.96 -9.90 2.27
N ASP A 79 14.80 -10.89 2.53
CA ASP A 79 16.00 -11.15 1.74
C ASP A 79 15.64 -11.46 0.28
N ASP A 80 14.61 -12.25 0.03
CA ASP A 80 14.11 -12.50 -1.32
C ASP A 80 13.63 -11.22 -2.02
N LEU A 81 13.06 -10.25 -1.29
CA LEU A 81 12.71 -8.95 -1.84
C LEU A 81 13.95 -8.14 -2.21
N HIS A 82 14.95 -8.05 -1.33
CA HIS A 82 16.20 -7.33 -1.58
C HIS A 82 17.03 -7.95 -2.70
N ASP A 83 17.01 -9.27 -2.83
CA ASP A 83 17.67 -10.00 -3.90
C ASP A 83 16.95 -9.92 -5.27
N GLY A 84 15.80 -9.25 -5.31
CA GLY A 84 15.00 -9.12 -6.54
C GLY A 84 14.31 -10.42 -6.98
N LYS A 85 14.20 -11.41 -6.10
CA LYS A 85 13.52 -12.70 -6.35
C LYS A 85 12.02 -12.61 -6.08
N ALA A 86 11.61 -11.71 -5.18
CA ALA A 86 10.21 -11.53 -4.79
C ALA A 86 9.45 -10.61 -5.74
N LYS A 87 8.14 -10.77 -5.78
CA LYS A 87 7.24 -9.95 -6.58
C LYS A 87 6.46 -8.98 -5.70
N TYR A 88 6.23 -7.79 -6.21
CA TYR A 88 5.35 -6.77 -5.65
C TYR A 88 4.55 -6.09 -6.75
N SER A 89 3.65 -5.18 -6.44
CA SER A 89 2.87 -4.44 -7.42
C SER A 89 3.77 -3.53 -8.26
N SER A 90 3.82 -3.75 -9.56
CA SER A 90 4.69 -3.02 -10.51
C SER A 90 4.36 -1.53 -10.60
N ILE A 91 3.19 -1.08 -10.13
CA ILE A 91 2.81 0.32 -10.10
C ILE A 91 3.83 1.17 -9.30
N PHE A 92 4.45 0.58 -8.27
CA PHE A 92 5.43 1.27 -7.43
C PHE A 92 6.81 1.46 -8.09
N ASN A 93 7.02 0.93 -9.29
CA ASN A 93 8.22 1.21 -10.10
C ASN A 93 8.13 2.57 -10.82
N TYR A 94 6.95 3.19 -10.87
CA TYR A 94 6.79 4.49 -11.52
C TYR A 94 7.20 5.63 -10.58
N PRO A 95 7.94 6.64 -11.08
CA PRO A 95 8.40 7.73 -10.25
C PRO A 95 7.26 8.71 -9.92
N THR A 96 7.30 9.25 -8.71
CA THR A 96 6.48 10.40 -8.30
C THR A 96 7.21 11.68 -8.71
N LEU A 97 6.74 12.37 -9.74
CA LEU A 97 7.42 13.51 -10.37
C LEU A 97 7.12 14.84 -9.67
N ASN A 98 5.92 14.98 -9.12
CA ASN A 98 5.48 16.20 -8.46
C ASN A 98 4.46 15.91 -7.33
N TRP A 99 4.06 16.96 -6.61
CA TRP A 99 3.13 16.80 -5.48
C TRP A 99 1.74 16.27 -5.88
N ALA A 100 1.31 16.50 -7.11
CA ALA A 100 0.04 15.94 -7.60
C ALA A 100 0.09 14.41 -7.70
N ASP A 101 1.26 13.82 -8.00
CA ASP A 101 1.42 12.37 -8.01
C ASP A 101 1.14 11.76 -6.65
N ILE A 102 1.57 12.41 -5.57
CA ILE A 102 1.25 11.97 -4.19
C ILE A 102 -0.26 11.99 -3.95
N GLY A 103 -0.95 13.00 -4.47
CA GLY A 103 -2.41 13.05 -4.43
C GLY A 103 -3.07 11.96 -5.27
N ALA A 104 -2.57 11.71 -6.48
CA ALA A 104 -3.10 10.70 -7.39
C ALA A 104 -2.84 9.28 -6.88
N VAL A 105 -1.65 8.97 -6.35
CA VAL A 105 -1.33 7.68 -5.73
C VAL A 105 -2.29 7.42 -4.56
N GLY A 106 -2.37 8.33 -3.60
CA GLY A 106 -3.26 8.16 -2.46
C GLY A 106 -4.74 8.05 -2.84
N TRP A 107 -5.18 8.72 -3.90
CA TRP A 107 -6.59 8.64 -4.31
C TRP A 107 -6.89 7.43 -5.19
N LEU A 108 -6.10 7.20 -6.23
CA LEU A 108 -6.39 6.20 -7.26
C LEU A 108 -5.77 4.84 -6.93
N VAL A 109 -4.49 4.80 -6.55
CA VAL A 109 -3.80 3.54 -6.28
C VAL A 109 -4.28 2.94 -4.96
N ASP A 110 -4.32 3.72 -3.87
CA ASP A 110 -4.86 3.22 -2.59
C ASP A 110 -6.36 2.94 -2.71
N GLY A 111 -7.10 3.73 -3.50
CA GLY A 111 -8.50 3.46 -3.81
C GLY A 111 -8.72 2.12 -4.49
N ALA A 112 -7.88 1.77 -5.47
CA ALA A 112 -7.90 0.47 -6.13
C ALA A 112 -7.46 -0.65 -5.16
N ALA A 113 -6.45 -0.39 -4.32
CA ALA A 113 -6.00 -1.31 -3.29
C ALA A 113 -7.16 -1.66 -2.34
N ILE A 114 -7.89 -0.68 -1.80
CA ILE A 114 -9.06 -0.90 -0.94
C ILE A 114 -10.08 -1.82 -1.61
N MET A 115 -10.40 -1.61 -2.88
CA MET A 115 -11.38 -2.44 -3.60
C MET A 115 -10.92 -3.90 -3.71
N ASN A 116 -9.62 -4.14 -3.84
CA ASN A 116 -9.04 -5.48 -3.85
C ASN A 116 -8.91 -6.10 -2.46
N GLN A 117 -8.71 -5.28 -1.44
CA GLN A 117 -8.43 -5.70 -0.07
C GLN A 117 -9.70 -6.00 0.75
N VAL A 118 -10.79 -5.26 0.54
CA VAL A 118 -12.06 -5.44 1.28
C VAL A 118 -12.60 -6.86 1.24
N PRO A 119 -12.62 -7.59 0.11
CA PRO A 119 -12.99 -9.01 0.11
C PRO A 119 -12.12 -9.89 0.99
N LEU A 120 -10.84 -9.53 1.17
CA LEU A 120 -9.87 -10.27 1.99
C LEU A 120 -10.16 -10.19 3.50
N CYS A 121 -10.94 -9.20 3.94
CA CYS A 121 -11.47 -9.16 5.31
C CYS A 121 -12.34 -10.37 5.64
N ARG A 122 -12.78 -11.13 4.63
CA ARG A 122 -13.54 -12.37 4.77
C ARG A 122 -12.74 -13.60 4.30
N CYS A 123 -11.42 -13.47 4.18
CA CYS A 123 -10.55 -14.59 3.84
C CYS A 123 -10.75 -15.72 4.85
N SER A 124 -10.77 -16.95 4.36
CA SER A 124 -10.93 -18.13 5.23
C SER A 124 -9.72 -18.38 6.14
N TYR A 125 -8.58 -17.74 5.90
CA TYR A 125 -7.41 -17.79 6.79
C TYR A 125 -7.47 -16.64 7.80
N GLY A 126 -7.69 -16.96 9.07
CA GLY A 126 -7.97 -16.01 10.14
C GLY A 126 -6.90 -14.93 10.35
N PRO A 127 -5.60 -15.24 10.40
CA PRO A 127 -4.56 -14.22 10.56
C PRO A 127 -4.59 -13.16 9.45
N TYR A 128 -4.74 -13.56 8.19
CA TYR A 128 -4.83 -12.64 7.06
C TYR A 128 -6.11 -11.78 7.12
N SER A 129 -7.26 -12.42 7.37
CA SER A 129 -8.54 -11.72 7.51
C SER A 129 -8.49 -10.61 8.59
N ARG A 130 -7.92 -10.92 9.74
CA ARG A 130 -7.78 -9.95 10.85
C ARG A 130 -6.84 -8.80 10.51
N ALA A 131 -5.72 -9.09 9.87
CA ALA A 131 -4.80 -8.06 9.38
C ALA A 131 -5.52 -7.11 8.40
N MET A 132 -6.26 -7.65 7.43
CA MET A 132 -6.96 -6.87 6.42
C MET A 132 -8.05 -5.95 6.98
N ILE A 133 -8.71 -6.31 8.08
CA ILE A 133 -9.68 -5.43 8.75
C ILE A 133 -9.00 -4.13 9.22
N ARG A 134 -7.78 -4.22 9.72
CA ARG A 134 -7.02 -3.04 10.15
C ARG A 134 -6.47 -2.27 8.95
N VAL A 135 -5.82 -2.94 8.04
CA VAL A 135 -5.27 -2.36 6.80
C VAL A 135 -6.34 -1.53 6.07
N CYS A 136 -7.51 -2.10 5.78
CA CYS A 136 -8.58 -1.37 5.08
C CYS A 136 -9.08 -0.12 5.82
N LYS A 137 -9.01 -0.07 7.16
CA LYS A 137 -9.37 1.13 7.92
C LYS A 137 -8.36 2.25 7.73
N GLU A 138 -7.07 1.91 7.79
CA GLU A 138 -5.96 2.83 7.63
C GLU A 138 -5.88 3.32 6.18
N GLU A 139 -6.06 2.43 5.19
CA GLU A 139 -6.16 2.77 3.77
C GLU A 139 -7.27 3.79 3.46
N SER A 140 -8.38 3.74 4.17
CA SER A 140 -9.44 4.74 4.02
C SER A 140 -9.00 6.16 4.39
N PHE A 141 -8.05 6.28 5.30
CA PHE A 141 -7.39 7.56 5.61
C PHE A 141 -6.47 7.99 4.48
N HIS A 142 -5.66 7.09 3.94
CA HIS A 142 -4.73 7.34 2.83
C HIS A 142 -5.48 7.86 1.60
N GLN A 143 -6.53 7.16 1.19
CA GLN A 143 -7.38 7.57 0.06
C GLN A 143 -7.98 8.97 0.26
N ARG A 144 -8.47 9.27 1.46
CA ARG A 144 -9.03 10.58 1.79
C ARG A 144 -7.98 11.69 1.71
N GLN A 145 -6.76 11.42 2.17
CA GLN A 145 -5.65 12.36 2.07
C GLN A 145 -5.27 12.64 0.61
N GLY A 146 -5.15 11.60 -0.21
CA GLY A 146 -4.90 11.72 -1.64
C GLY A 146 -5.98 12.54 -2.34
N PHE A 147 -7.24 12.21 -2.13
CA PHE A 147 -8.38 12.96 -2.67
C PHE A 147 -8.36 14.43 -2.25
N SER A 148 -8.05 14.72 -0.97
CA SER A 148 -7.95 16.08 -0.46
C SER A 148 -6.85 16.90 -1.15
N ILE A 149 -5.73 16.27 -1.52
CA ILE A 149 -4.66 16.91 -2.29
C ILE A 149 -5.17 17.25 -3.70
N MET A 150 -5.78 16.28 -4.38
CA MET A 150 -6.30 16.47 -5.73
C MET A 150 -7.37 17.57 -5.80
N VAL A 151 -8.31 17.59 -4.85
CA VAL A 151 -9.33 18.65 -4.76
C VAL A 151 -8.71 20.04 -4.53
N ALA A 152 -7.69 20.13 -3.66
CA ALA A 152 -6.99 21.39 -3.40
C ALA A 152 -6.31 21.91 -4.67
N MET A 153 -5.63 21.05 -5.43
CA MET A 153 -4.97 21.41 -6.68
C MET A 153 -5.98 21.74 -7.78
N ALA A 154 -7.07 21.01 -7.89
CA ALA A 154 -8.15 21.27 -8.85
C ALA A 154 -8.87 22.62 -8.61
N LYS A 155 -8.83 23.14 -7.39
CA LYS A 155 -9.35 24.47 -7.02
C LYS A 155 -8.29 25.56 -7.08
N GLY A 156 -7.05 25.22 -7.34
CA GLY A 156 -5.92 26.14 -7.34
C GLY A 156 -5.72 26.90 -8.67
N THR A 157 -4.48 27.25 -8.93
CA THR A 157 -4.06 27.97 -10.15
C THR A 157 -4.23 27.10 -11.41
N ALA A 158 -4.18 27.71 -12.58
CA ALA A 158 -4.19 26.98 -13.87
C ALA A 158 -3.06 25.93 -13.94
N GLU A 159 -1.89 26.27 -13.40
CA GLU A 159 -0.74 25.37 -13.32
C GLU A 159 -1.04 24.15 -12.44
N GLN A 160 -1.58 24.38 -11.23
CA GLN A 160 -1.94 23.29 -10.31
C GLN A 160 -3.01 22.37 -10.91
N LYS A 161 -4.00 22.92 -11.63
CA LYS A 161 -5.01 22.12 -12.34
C LYS A 161 -4.38 21.24 -13.41
N ARG A 162 -3.43 21.78 -14.19
CA ARG A 162 -2.71 21.01 -15.21
C ARG A 162 -1.88 19.89 -14.56
N MET A 163 -1.13 20.19 -13.51
CA MET A 163 -0.37 19.17 -12.77
C MET A 163 -1.27 18.05 -12.21
N ALA A 164 -2.45 18.42 -11.70
CA ALA A 164 -3.41 17.43 -11.19
C ALA A 164 -3.93 16.52 -12.33
N GLN A 165 -4.28 17.10 -13.50
CA GLN A 165 -4.71 16.32 -14.65
C GLN A 165 -3.60 15.40 -15.15
N ASP A 166 -2.38 15.91 -15.33
CA ASP A 166 -1.22 15.12 -15.75
C ASP A 166 -0.94 13.93 -14.78
N ALA A 167 -1.12 14.16 -13.48
CA ALA A 167 -0.97 13.09 -12.51
C ALA A 167 -2.09 12.03 -12.63
N ILE A 168 -3.35 12.45 -12.79
CA ILE A 168 -4.45 11.52 -13.04
C ILE A 168 -4.15 10.69 -14.31
N ASP A 169 -3.75 11.31 -15.39
CA ASP A 169 -3.48 10.63 -16.66
C ASP A 169 -2.33 9.61 -16.55
N ARG A 170 -1.35 9.84 -15.66
CA ARG A 170 -0.26 8.89 -15.39
C ARG A 170 -0.67 7.72 -14.46
N TRP A 171 -1.54 7.95 -13.50
CA TRP A 171 -1.86 6.99 -12.44
C TRP A 171 -3.22 6.31 -12.61
N TRP A 172 -3.94 6.60 -13.68
CA TRP A 172 -5.27 6.04 -13.95
C TRP A 172 -5.25 4.56 -14.39
N TRP A 173 -4.16 3.99 -14.77
CA TRP A 173 -4.02 2.64 -15.36
C TRP A 173 -4.36 1.49 -14.44
#